data_8b94f29f0c1dc7e34c060760b9077955
#
_entry.id   8b94f29f0c1dc7e34c060760b9077955
#
_cell.length_a   1.000
_cell.length_b   1.000
_cell.length_c   1.000
_cell.angle_alpha   90.00
_cell.angle_beta   90.00
_cell.angle_gamma   90.00
#
_symmetry.space_group_name_H-M   'P 1'
#
loop_
_entity.id
_entity.type
_entity.pdbx_description
1 polymer ?
#
loop_
_entity_poly.entity_id
_entity_poly.type
_entity_poly.pdbx_seq_one_letter_code
_entity_poly.pdbx_strand_id
1 'polypeptide(L)'
;MNEKDIEKIADKILEKIKNDKDMRKDKQLTPFQKTEKLLSELELLKGAIDSKNMLIEDLKKEGISIQKRETGVNVQSSKVYLSELEKVENRIEKLQDEIARIENVISMVERALDTIRNDKYYNIIKMKYFEDLTFEDIAEKLNISVRTAKRHKNFMIRQLQLIIFSDDVLKSILN
;
A
#
# COMPACT_ATOMS: atom_id res chain seq x y z
N MET A 1 -27.30 -13.66 38.34
CA MET A 1 -26.90 -14.11 36.99
C MET A 1 -26.21 -15.42 37.17
N ASN A 2 -26.76 -16.51 36.65
CA ASN A 2 -26.26 -17.87 36.91
C ASN A 2 -25.06 -18.14 35.97
N GLU A 3 -24.12 -18.97 36.43
CA GLU A 3 -22.93 -19.39 35.67
C GLU A 3 -23.29 -19.91 34.26
N LYS A 4 -24.41 -20.65 34.14
CA LYS A 4 -24.98 -21.10 32.87
C LYS A 4 -25.45 -19.98 31.93
N ASP A 5 -25.79 -18.82 32.46
CA ASP A 5 -26.21 -17.67 31.64
C ASP A 5 -25.00 -16.93 31.08
N ILE A 6 -23.89 -16.92 31.84
CA ILE A 6 -22.60 -16.36 31.40
C ILE A 6 -22.00 -17.21 30.28
N GLU A 7 -22.06 -18.54 30.41
CA GLU A 7 -21.59 -19.48 29.40
C GLU A 7 -22.34 -19.36 28.08
N LYS A 8 -23.67 -19.27 28.15
CA LYS A 8 -24.52 -19.03 26.96
C LYS A 8 -24.25 -17.67 26.26
N ILE A 9 -23.92 -16.66 27.04
CA ILE A 9 -23.57 -15.32 26.47
C ILE A 9 -22.19 -15.40 25.83
N ALA A 10 -21.21 -16.08 26.47
CA ALA A 10 -19.89 -16.28 25.91
C ALA A 10 -19.94 -17.08 24.60
N ASP A 11 -20.72 -18.16 24.54
CA ASP A 11 -20.90 -18.96 23.33
C ASP A 11 -21.53 -18.14 22.19
N LYS A 12 -22.56 -17.35 22.48
CA LYS A 12 -23.17 -16.43 21.49
C LYS A 12 -22.21 -15.35 20.99
N ILE A 13 -21.33 -14.86 21.84
CA ILE A 13 -20.30 -13.88 21.46
C ILE A 13 -19.25 -14.58 20.58
N LEU A 14 -18.81 -15.77 20.95
CA LEU A 14 -17.86 -16.56 20.13
C LEU A 14 -18.43 -16.95 18.77
N GLU A 15 -19.72 -17.30 18.71
CA GLU A 15 -20.42 -17.60 17.47
C GLU A 15 -20.55 -16.36 16.57
N LYS A 16 -20.88 -15.19 17.16
CA LYS A 16 -20.85 -13.90 16.42
C LYS A 16 -19.47 -13.56 15.92
N ILE A 17 -18.42 -13.72 16.73
CA ILE A 17 -17.02 -13.47 16.32
C ILE A 17 -16.57 -14.42 15.20
N LYS A 18 -17.00 -15.69 15.23
CA LYS A 18 -16.74 -16.66 14.15
C LYS A 18 -17.49 -16.26 12.87
N ASN A 19 -18.77 -15.93 12.98
CA ASN A 19 -19.56 -15.47 11.84
C ASN A 19 -19.05 -14.14 11.26
N ASP A 20 -18.58 -13.19 12.08
CA ASP A 20 -17.92 -11.96 11.61
C ASP A 20 -16.55 -12.22 10.97
N LYS A 21 -15.80 -13.25 11.41
CA LYS A 21 -14.57 -13.68 10.74
C LYS A 21 -14.86 -14.40 9.41
N ASP A 22 -15.93 -15.18 9.31
CA ASP A 22 -16.36 -15.81 8.04
C ASP A 22 -16.98 -14.78 7.07
N MET A 23 -17.61 -13.72 7.57
CA MET A 23 -18.05 -12.58 6.75
C MET A 23 -16.89 -11.69 6.29
N ARG A 24 -15.75 -11.70 6.98
CA ARG A 24 -14.47 -11.09 6.59
C ARG A 24 -13.58 -12.06 5.81
N LYS A 25 -14.13 -13.09 5.19
CA LYS A 25 -13.48 -13.73 4.03
C LYS A 25 -13.13 -12.59 3.09
N ASP A 26 -11.85 -12.26 2.98
CA ASP A 26 -11.29 -11.28 2.08
C ASP A 26 -12.05 -11.36 0.75
N LYS A 27 -12.98 -10.45 0.54
CA LYS A 27 -13.50 -10.22 -0.80
C LYS A 27 -12.29 -9.76 -1.58
N GLN A 28 -11.66 -10.70 -2.28
CA GLN A 28 -10.55 -10.37 -3.16
C GLN A 28 -11.01 -9.20 -4.02
N LEU A 29 -10.34 -8.06 -3.84
CA LEU A 29 -10.65 -6.87 -4.61
C LEU A 29 -10.53 -7.21 -6.08
N THR A 30 -11.54 -6.83 -6.85
CA THR A 30 -11.47 -6.95 -8.31
C THR A 30 -10.29 -6.12 -8.84
N PRO A 31 -9.72 -6.44 -10.00
CA PRO A 31 -8.66 -5.63 -10.62
C PRO A 31 -9.04 -4.15 -10.74
N PHE A 32 -10.31 -3.84 -11.00
CA PHE A 32 -10.83 -2.48 -10.99
C PHE A 32 -10.68 -1.79 -9.62
N GLN A 33 -11.12 -2.46 -8.56
CA GLN A 33 -11.01 -1.93 -7.19
C GLN A 33 -9.55 -1.83 -6.73
N LYS A 34 -8.68 -2.77 -7.13
CA LYS A 34 -7.23 -2.70 -6.87
C LYS A 34 -6.63 -1.47 -7.56
N THR A 35 -7.03 -1.17 -8.80
CA THR A 35 -6.57 0.03 -9.53
C THR A 35 -7.00 1.30 -8.81
N GLU A 36 -8.27 1.41 -8.40
CA GLU A 36 -8.75 2.57 -7.64
C GLU A 36 -7.98 2.76 -6.33
N LYS A 37 -7.75 1.66 -5.61
CA LYS A 37 -6.99 1.66 -4.36
C LYS A 37 -5.55 2.11 -4.58
N LEU A 38 -4.86 1.59 -5.60
CA LEU A 38 -3.49 2.01 -5.93
C LEU A 38 -3.40 3.51 -6.23
N LEU A 39 -4.37 4.08 -6.96
CA LEU A 39 -4.39 5.51 -7.24
C LEU A 39 -4.62 6.34 -5.98
N SER A 40 -5.55 5.95 -5.12
CA SER A 40 -5.83 6.68 -3.87
C SER A 40 -4.70 6.59 -2.84
N GLU A 41 -3.89 5.54 -2.88
CA GLU A 41 -2.79 5.31 -1.94
C GLU A 41 -1.41 5.71 -2.50
N LEU A 42 -1.34 6.21 -3.73
CA LEU A 42 -0.06 6.50 -4.41
C LEU A 42 0.83 7.47 -3.61
N GLU A 43 0.26 8.54 -3.08
CA GLU A 43 1.00 9.51 -2.27
C GLU A 43 1.41 8.94 -0.91
N LEU A 44 0.59 8.07 -0.32
CA LEU A 44 0.95 7.35 0.92
C LEU A 44 2.11 6.39 0.69
N LEU A 45 2.15 5.71 -0.47
CA LEU A 45 3.26 4.84 -0.85
C LEU A 45 4.58 5.63 -1.00
N LYS A 46 4.54 6.83 -1.59
CA LYS A 46 5.71 7.73 -1.66
C LYS A 46 6.18 8.14 -0.27
N GLY A 47 5.27 8.58 0.61
CA GLY A 47 5.59 8.90 1.99
C GLY A 47 6.13 7.71 2.81
N ALA A 48 5.72 6.48 2.49
CA ALA A 48 6.28 5.28 3.12
C ALA A 48 7.75 5.05 2.74
N ILE A 49 8.17 5.39 1.51
CA ILE A 49 9.58 5.34 1.09
C ILE A 49 10.39 6.34 1.92
N ASP A 50 9.92 7.59 2.05
CA ASP A 50 10.61 8.60 2.84
C ASP A 50 10.79 8.17 4.30
N SER A 51 9.74 7.62 4.91
CA SER A 51 9.78 7.11 6.28
C SER A 51 10.79 5.96 6.44
N LYS A 52 10.86 5.04 5.46
CA LYS A 52 11.82 3.94 5.48
C LYS A 52 13.26 4.42 5.27
N ASN A 53 13.48 5.42 4.42
CA ASN A 53 14.78 6.03 4.23
C ASN A 53 15.27 6.70 5.52
N MET A 54 14.40 7.41 6.26
CA MET A 54 14.75 7.96 7.57
C MET A 54 15.16 6.87 8.56
N LEU A 55 14.43 5.74 8.61
CA LEU A 55 14.79 4.61 9.47
C LEU A 55 16.15 4.00 9.08
N ILE A 56 16.47 3.92 7.79
CA ILE A 56 17.78 3.44 7.31
C ILE A 56 18.89 4.38 7.79
N GLU A 57 18.70 5.70 7.72
CA GLU A 57 19.68 6.66 8.21
C GLU A 57 19.91 6.55 9.73
N ASP A 58 18.87 6.31 10.51
CA ASP A 58 19.00 6.11 11.95
C ASP A 58 19.72 4.79 12.28
N LEU A 59 19.40 3.70 11.57
CA LEU A 59 20.12 2.42 11.72
C LEU A 59 21.59 2.53 11.32
N LYS A 60 21.95 3.31 10.29
CA LYS A 60 23.35 3.58 9.93
C LYS A 60 24.09 4.29 11.06
N LYS A 61 23.46 5.29 11.71
CA LYS A 61 24.05 5.99 12.87
C LYS A 61 24.25 5.03 14.04
N GLU A 62 23.29 4.13 14.30
CA GLU A 62 23.41 3.08 15.30
C GLU A 62 24.59 2.16 15.01
N GLY A 63 24.73 1.67 13.78
CA GLY A 63 25.87 0.86 13.32
C GLY A 63 27.23 1.53 13.54
N ILE A 64 27.33 2.84 13.22
CA ILE A 64 28.53 3.65 13.48
C ILE A 64 28.83 3.74 14.97
N SER A 65 27.81 3.92 15.82
CA SER A 65 27.97 3.98 17.28
C SER A 65 28.42 2.65 17.86
N ILE A 66 27.92 1.56 17.32
CA ILE A 66 28.35 0.20 17.64
C ILE A 66 29.84 0.05 17.27
N GLN A 67 30.27 0.42 16.06
CA GLN A 67 31.66 0.35 15.61
C GLN A 67 32.63 1.15 16.48
N LYS A 68 32.25 2.33 16.96
CA LYS A 68 33.10 3.17 17.83
C LYS A 68 33.34 2.60 19.22
N ARG A 69 32.46 1.73 19.72
CA ARG A 69 32.61 1.07 21.04
C ARG A 69 33.71 -0.01 21.03
N GLU A 70 34.11 -0.49 19.85
CA GLU A 70 35.06 -1.60 19.69
C GLU A 70 36.53 -1.20 19.93
N THR A 71 36.87 0.08 19.81
CA THR A 71 38.26 0.56 19.90
C THR A 71 38.90 0.41 21.28
N GLY A 72 38.26 -0.30 22.21
CA GLY A 72 38.74 -0.47 23.61
C GLY A 72 38.44 -1.82 24.28
N VAL A 73 37.96 -2.88 23.62
CA VAL A 73 37.39 -4.07 24.29
C VAL A 73 38.00 -5.42 23.86
N ASN A 74 38.09 -6.30 24.83
CA ASN A 74 38.63 -7.66 24.86
C ASN A 74 37.95 -8.63 23.88
N VAL A 75 38.68 -9.65 23.39
CA VAL A 75 38.33 -10.64 22.35
C VAL A 75 36.98 -11.39 22.56
N GLN A 76 36.46 -11.48 23.79
CA GLN A 76 35.15 -12.09 24.07
C GLN A 76 33.96 -11.20 23.71
N SER A 77 34.13 -9.88 23.65
CA SER A 77 33.12 -8.91 23.23
C SER A 77 32.90 -8.87 21.72
N SER A 78 33.89 -9.28 20.93
CA SER A 78 33.85 -9.17 19.46
C SER A 78 32.76 -10.02 18.80
N LYS A 79 32.43 -11.21 19.35
CA LYS A 79 31.35 -12.07 18.82
C LYS A 79 29.95 -11.49 18.99
N VAL A 80 29.67 -10.91 20.16
CA VAL A 80 28.37 -10.27 20.43
C VAL A 80 28.22 -9.02 19.57
N TYR A 81 29.28 -8.28 19.43
CA TYR A 81 29.39 -7.09 18.63
C TYR A 81 29.14 -7.34 17.12
N LEU A 82 29.82 -8.32 16.53
CA LEU A 82 29.58 -8.72 15.12
C LEU A 82 28.13 -9.14 14.92
N SER A 83 27.51 -9.84 15.89
CA SER A 83 26.11 -10.21 15.84
C SER A 83 25.16 -9.01 15.91
N GLU A 84 25.49 -7.95 16.62
CA GLU A 84 24.68 -6.72 16.68
C GLU A 84 24.78 -5.92 15.38
N LEU A 85 25.99 -5.78 14.83
CA LEU A 85 26.22 -5.12 13.56
C LEU A 85 25.53 -5.84 12.41
N GLU A 86 25.64 -7.17 12.37
CA GLU A 86 24.97 -8.01 11.37
C GLU A 86 23.44 -7.87 11.44
N LYS A 87 22.85 -7.73 12.63
CA LYS A 87 21.42 -7.45 12.78
C LYS A 87 21.01 -6.11 12.21
N VAL A 88 21.82 -5.07 12.41
CA VAL A 88 21.58 -3.74 11.84
C VAL A 88 21.66 -3.79 10.32
N GLU A 89 22.68 -4.43 9.76
CA GLU A 89 22.86 -4.58 8.32
C GLU A 89 21.71 -5.37 7.68
N ASN A 90 21.32 -6.51 8.25
CA ASN A 90 20.17 -7.29 7.79
C ASN A 90 18.85 -6.50 7.84
N ARG A 91 18.69 -5.60 8.80
CA ARG A 91 17.50 -4.75 8.89
C ARG A 91 17.49 -3.67 7.83
N ILE A 92 18.64 -3.09 7.52
CA ILE A 92 18.81 -2.12 6.43
C ILE A 92 18.50 -2.79 5.09
N GLU A 93 19.05 -3.97 4.82
CA GLU A 93 18.79 -4.74 3.59
C GLU A 93 17.30 -5.02 3.39
N LYS A 94 16.60 -5.49 4.43
CA LYS A 94 15.14 -5.71 4.37
C LYS A 94 14.37 -4.44 4.05
N LEU A 95 14.74 -3.30 4.64
CA LEU A 95 14.09 -2.01 4.35
C LEU A 95 14.35 -1.58 2.91
N GLN A 96 15.55 -1.79 2.39
CA GLN A 96 15.89 -1.49 0.99
C GLN A 96 15.09 -2.37 0.02
N ASP A 97 14.92 -3.66 0.31
CA ASP A 97 14.09 -4.56 -0.47
C ASP A 97 12.61 -4.15 -0.47
N GLU A 98 12.12 -3.66 0.67
CA GLU A 98 10.75 -3.14 0.79
C GLU A 98 10.57 -1.85 0.00
N ILE A 99 11.54 -0.94 0.04
CA ILE A 99 11.56 0.29 -0.77
C ILE A 99 11.52 -0.07 -2.24
N ALA A 100 12.40 -0.94 -2.71
CA ALA A 100 12.46 -1.36 -4.12
C ALA A 100 11.13 -1.94 -4.61
N ARG A 101 10.42 -2.71 -3.77
CA ARG A 101 9.08 -3.21 -4.10
C ARG A 101 8.06 -2.09 -4.24
N ILE A 102 8.07 -1.12 -3.33
CA ILE A 102 7.15 0.03 -3.38
C ILE A 102 7.45 0.90 -4.61
N GLU A 103 8.72 1.19 -4.89
CA GLU A 103 9.16 1.94 -6.09
C GLU A 103 8.71 1.27 -7.39
N ASN A 104 8.81 -0.05 -7.48
CA ASN A 104 8.32 -0.81 -8.64
C ASN A 104 6.80 -0.64 -8.83
N VAL A 105 6.00 -0.66 -7.75
CA VAL A 105 4.56 -0.44 -7.81
C VAL A 105 4.25 1.00 -8.24
N ILE A 106 4.91 2.00 -7.65
CA ILE A 106 4.74 3.41 -8.02
C ILE A 106 5.07 3.61 -9.50
N SER A 107 6.22 3.13 -9.95
CA SER A 107 6.68 3.24 -11.34
C SER A 107 5.71 2.57 -12.33
N MET A 108 5.13 1.43 -11.95
CA MET A 108 4.11 0.76 -12.76
C MET A 108 2.85 1.61 -12.89
N VAL A 109 2.36 2.20 -11.80
CA VAL A 109 1.16 3.05 -11.79
C VAL A 109 1.41 4.34 -12.57
N GLU A 110 2.57 5.01 -12.37
CA GLU A 110 2.92 6.24 -13.08
C GLU A 110 3.04 6.02 -14.59
N ARG A 111 3.69 4.93 -15.03
CA ARG A 111 3.72 4.56 -16.45
C ARG A 111 2.33 4.30 -17.02
N ALA A 112 1.46 3.66 -16.26
CA ALA A 112 0.07 3.46 -16.69
C ALA A 112 -0.67 4.79 -16.83
N LEU A 113 -0.50 5.72 -15.87
CA LEU A 113 -1.08 7.07 -15.93
C LEU A 113 -0.60 7.87 -17.15
N ASP A 114 0.68 7.73 -17.51
CA ASP A 114 1.24 8.40 -18.69
C ASP A 114 0.55 7.97 -19.99
N THR A 115 0.08 6.74 -20.09
CA THR A 115 -0.65 6.27 -21.30
C THR A 115 -1.98 6.96 -21.52
N ILE A 116 -2.65 7.42 -20.46
CA ILE A 116 -3.94 8.11 -20.53
C ILE A 116 -3.81 9.63 -20.37
N ARG A 117 -2.59 10.16 -20.23
CA ARG A 117 -2.33 11.58 -19.94
C ARG A 117 -2.91 12.54 -20.97
N ASN A 118 -2.97 12.11 -22.23
CA ASN A 118 -3.50 12.91 -23.35
C ASN A 118 -5.02 12.78 -23.51
N ASP A 119 -5.71 11.99 -22.67
CA ASP A 119 -7.17 11.92 -22.69
C ASP A 119 -7.78 13.26 -22.25
N LYS A 120 -8.79 13.73 -22.96
CA LYS A 120 -9.50 14.98 -22.68
C LYS A 120 -9.99 15.07 -21.23
N TYR A 121 -10.31 13.95 -20.65
CA TYR A 121 -10.88 13.84 -19.28
C TYR A 121 -9.87 13.35 -18.24
N TYR A 122 -8.57 13.30 -18.58
CA TYR A 122 -7.51 12.89 -17.64
C TYR A 122 -7.56 13.64 -16.31
N ASN A 123 -7.92 14.93 -16.36
CA ASN A 123 -8.04 15.76 -15.17
C ASN A 123 -9.05 15.21 -14.14
N ILE A 124 -10.03 14.40 -14.56
CA ILE A 124 -10.96 13.74 -13.62
C ILE A 124 -10.21 12.77 -12.68
N ILE A 125 -9.24 12.02 -13.21
CA ILE A 125 -8.41 11.12 -12.41
C ILE A 125 -7.58 11.93 -11.41
N LYS A 126 -6.92 12.99 -11.89
CA LYS A 126 -6.10 13.88 -11.06
C LYS A 126 -6.92 14.51 -9.93
N MET A 127 -8.03 15.12 -10.24
CA MET A 127 -8.91 15.78 -9.29
C MET A 127 -9.50 14.80 -8.27
N LYS A 128 -9.85 13.55 -8.70
CA LYS A 128 -10.48 12.57 -7.83
C LYS A 128 -9.50 11.90 -6.88
N TYR A 129 -8.31 11.50 -7.35
CA TYR A 129 -7.39 10.65 -6.58
C TYR A 129 -6.21 11.40 -5.97
N PHE A 130 -5.84 12.58 -6.49
CA PHE A 130 -4.70 13.34 -5.99
C PHE A 130 -5.09 14.68 -5.35
N GLU A 131 -6.27 15.22 -5.71
CA GLU A 131 -6.83 16.42 -5.11
C GLU A 131 -8.04 16.13 -4.20
N ASP A 132 -8.46 14.86 -4.12
CA ASP A 132 -9.57 14.34 -3.31
C ASP A 132 -10.90 15.10 -3.44
N LEU A 133 -11.17 15.63 -4.66
CA LEU A 133 -12.39 16.38 -4.93
C LEU A 133 -13.61 15.46 -5.03
N THR A 134 -14.78 16.01 -4.69
CA THR A 134 -16.06 15.33 -4.94
C THR A 134 -16.40 15.29 -6.41
N PHE A 135 -17.30 14.40 -6.83
CA PHE A 135 -17.75 14.39 -8.24
C PHE A 135 -18.56 15.63 -8.62
N GLU A 136 -19.18 16.25 -7.66
CA GLU A 136 -19.90 17.50 -7.78
C GLU A 136 -18.94 18.65 -8.10
N ASP A 137 -17.84 18.78 -7.35
CA ASP A 137 -16.78 19.80 -7.60
C ASP A 137 -16.09 19.58 -8.94
N ILE A 138 -15.80 18.31 -9.29
CA ILE A 138 -15.18 17.94 -10.57
C ILE A 138 -16.11 18.32 -11.74
N ALA A 139 -17.41 18.03 -11.61
CA ALA A 139 -18.40 18.32 -12.62
C ALA A 139 -18.54 19.84 -12.86
N GLU A 140 -18.55 20.63 -11.79
CA GLU A 140 -18.57 22.09 -11.86
C GLU A 140 -17.31 22.65 -12.53
N LYS A 141 -16.10 22.25 -12.05
CA LYS A 141 -14.82 22.70 -12.60
C LYS A 141 -14.63 22.37 -14.08
N LEU A 142 -15.16 21.24 -14.55
CA LEU A 142 -15.03 20.80 -15.94
C LEU A 142 -16.23 21.17 -16.81
N ASN A 143 -17.26 21.81 -16.25
CA ASN A 143 -18.53 22.15 -16.90
C ASN A 143 -19.17 20.92 -17.59
N ILE A 144 -19.28 19.82 -16.85
CA ILE A 144 -19.90 18.57 -17.30
C ILE A 144 -20.89 18.06 -16.24
N SER A 145 -21.76 17.09 -16.59
CA SER A 145 -22.62 16.47 -15.58
C SER A 145 -21.83 15.51 -14.67
N VAL A 146 -22.26 15.37 -13.42
CA VAL A 146 -21.72 14.37 -12.45
C VAL A 146 -21.75 12.95 -13.06
N ARG A 147 -22.80 12.60 -13.80
CA ARG A 147 -22.93 11.33 -14.51
C ARG A 147 -21.80 11.17 -15.56
N THR A 148 -21.49 12.24 -16.29
CA THR A 148 -20.40 12.26 -17.28
C THR A 148 -19.05 12.07 -16.60
N ALA A 149 -18.79 12.80 -15.50
CA ALA A 149 -17.56 12.65 -14.72
C ALA A 149 -17.35 11.20 -14.23
N LYS A 150 -18.37 10.60 -13.61
CA LYS A 150 -18.33 9.21 -13.15
C LYS A 150 -18.10 8.21 -14.29
N ARG A 151 -18.73 8.42 -15.45
CA ARG A 151 -18.56 7.56 -16.63
C ARG A 151 -17.14 7.61 -17.17
N HIS A 152 -16.56 8.80 -17.33
CA HIS A 152 -15.19 8.94 -17.81
C HIS A 152 -14.16 8.44 -16.81
N LYS A 153 -14.35 8.69 -15.50
CA LYS A 153 -13.52 8.08 -14.46
C LYS A 153 -13.50 6.55 -14.60
N ASN A 154 -14.66 5.92 -14.67
CA ASN A 154 -14.75 4.46 -14.80
C ASN A 154 -14.10 3.93 -16.08
N PHE A 155 -14.23 4.65 -17.20
CA PHE A 155 -13.59 4.29 -18.45
C PHE A 155 -12.05 4.32 -18.32
N MET A 156 -11.48 5.39 -17.78
CA MET A 156 -10.04 5.51 -17.56
C MET A 156 -9.50 4.48 -16.56
N ILE A 157 -10.24 4.19 -15.48
CA ILE A 157 -9.85 3.13 -14.53
C ILE A 157 -9.78 1.77 -15.22
N ARG A 158 -10.69 1.46 -16.14
CA ARG A 158 -10.63 0.22 -16.93
C ARG A 158 -9.42 0.18 -17.86
N GLN A 159 -9.02 1.30 -18.45
CA GLN A 159 -7.79 1.35 -19.25
C GLN A 159 -6.55 1.11 -18.38
N LEU A 160 -6.44 1.78 -17.24
CA LEU A 160 -5.36 1.58 -16.28
C LEU A 160 -5.32 0.15 -15.75
N GLN A 161 -6.47 -0.43 -15.44
CA GLN A 161 -6.60 -1.83 -14.99
C GLN A 161 -5.98 -2.81 -16.01
N LEU A 162 -6.25 -2.61 -17.31
CA LEU A 162 -5.70 -3.46 -18.37
C LEU A 162 -4.17 -3.38 -18.42
N ILE A 163 -3.59 -2.22 -18.16
CA ILE A 163 -2.14 -2.02 -18.18
C ILE A 163 -1.49 -2.60 -16.92
N ILE A 164 -2.06 -2.31 -15.75
CA ILE A 164 -1.50 -2.69 -14.45
C ILE A 164 -1.67 -4.18 -14.18
N PHE A 165 -2.82 -4.75 -14.54
CA PHE A 165 -3.22 -6.14 -14.24
C PHE A 165 -3.47 -6.96 -15.52
N SER A 166 -2.67 -6.76 -16.58
CA SER A 166 -2.83 -7.45 -17.86
C SER A 166 -2.95 -8.96 -17.72
N ASP A 167 -2.10 -9.60 -16.92
CA ASP A 167 -2.11 -11.05 -16.73
C ASP A 167 -3.39 -11.54 -16.02
N ASP A 168 -3.85 -10.81 -15.00
CA ASP A 168 -5.08 -11.16 -14.26
C ASP A 168 -6.32 -10.96 -15.15
N VAL A 169 -6.33 -9.93 -15.97
CA VAL A 169 -7.42 -9.64 -16.91
C VAL A 169 -7.44 -10.69 -18.02
N LEU A 170 -6.30 -11.05 -18.60
CA LEU A 170 -6.21 -12.10 -19.61
C LEU A 170 -6.71 -13.43 -19.06
N LYS A 171 -6.32 -13.83 -17.86
CA LYS A 171 -6.83 -15.04 -17.19
C LYS A 171 -8.35 -15.00 -17.01
N SER A 172 -8.92 -13.84 -16.69
CA SER A 172 -10.38 -13.70 -16.51
C SER A 172 -11.18 -13.71 -17.81
N ILE A 173 -10.54 -13.44 -18.95
CA ILE A 173 -11.19 -13.46 -20.28
C ILE A 173 -11.08 -14.85 -20.93
N LEU A 174 -9.96 -15.56 -20.66
CA LEU A 174 -9.67 -16.85 -21.30
C LEU A 174 -10.21 -18.08 -20.54
N ASN A 175 -10.71 -17.90 -19.30
CA ASN A 175 -11.40 -18.91 -18.49
C ASN A 175 -12.91 -18.68 -18.50
#